data_8bad16556aa19c0b594b6cb125bd3790
#
_entry.id   8bad16556aa19c0b594b6cb125bd3790
#
_cell.length_a   1.000
_cell.length_b   1.000
_cell.length_c   1.000
_cell.angle_alpha   90.00
_cell.angle_beta   90.00
_cell.angle_gamma   90.00
#
_symmetry.space_group_name_H-M   'P 1'
#
loop_
_entity.id
_entity.type
_entity.pdbx_description
1 polymer ?
#
loop_
_entity_poly.entity_id
_entity_poly.type
_entity_poly.pdbx_seq_one_letter_code
_entity_poly.pdbx_strand_id
1 'polypeptide(L)'
;MDLPKLSFYELKSLRMYAKQNGFVICVDLASRVFQICYADLKTGQLVNRSISRNEFENMITDSQFGKCVFGIEACGQCNFWGRFINENGHICRVIPPANISSFGNLRDKSDSIDAVKIFKATFSPSVPESILKDEAAQALATLFAHRAMLMKARIQLENSFRSASYEMGFISARGLEAILQSSKELLSQLDSQHKRRSFKAYKLISTDCYTIIRCIREKIDKIDLFLKKFAMNNRMCKHFMTIDGVGPIVAAALYSAMNGNPKMFKSGRKFAGFLGLVPKVTGTGGKIMVTCVRKGGATHYKQLVYIAAVALISRFRRTKATEESSLLKKLDKAKIKRKIVLSVANRISRIAWALAYYDMDFDIEKCKFLS
;
A
#
# COMPACT_ATOMS: atom_id res chain seq x y z
N MET A 1 14.74 23.32 28.46
CA MET A 1 13.28 23.39 28.44
C MET A 1 12.76 22.28 29.33
N ASP A 2 12.00 22.65 30.37
CA ASP A 2 11.34 21.64 31.19
C ASP A 2 10.36 20.85 30.34
N LEU A 3 10.52 19.53 30.34
CA LEU A 3 9.62 18.64 29.61
C LEU A 3 8.21 18.72 30.23
N PRO A 4 7.16 18.78 29.42
CA PRO A 4 5.81 18.90 29.95
C PRO A 4 5.46 17.67 30.81
N LYS A 5 4.91 17.94 31.97
CA LYS A 5 4.35 16.92 32.87
C LYS A 5 2.99 16.47 32.33
N LEU A 6 2.68 15.18 32.45
CA LEU A 6 1.35 14.67 32.14
C LEU A 6 0.28 15.31 33.04
N SER A 7 -0.86 15.63 32.49
CA SER A 7 -2.03 16.02 33.25
C SER A 7 -2.49 14.87 34.15
N PHE A 8 -3.26 15.19 35.18
CA PHE A 8 -3.83 14.19 36.10
C PHE A 8 -4.60 13.08 35.36
N TYR A 9 -5.39 13.44 34.38
CA TYR A 9 -6.18 12.48 33.58
C TYR A 9 -5.32 11.60 32.70
N GLU A 10 -4.29 12.17 32.06
CA GLU A 10 -3.35 11.42 31.24
C GLU A 10 -2.55 10.43 32.08
N LEU A 11 -2.06 10.84 33.25
CA LEU A 11 -1.31 9.98 34.16
C LEU A 11 -2.19 8.83 34.70
N LYS A 12 -3.47 9.11 35.04
CA LYS A 12 -4.41 8.09 35.45
C LYS A 12 -4.65 7.06 34.33
N SER A 13 -4.87 7.52 33.10
CA SER A 13 -5.04 6.65 31.93
C SER A 13 -3.79 5.81 31.66
N LEU A 14 -2.60 6.41 31.72
CA LEU A 14 -1.33 5.72 31.54
C LEU A 14 -1.13 4.63 32.60
N ARG A 15 -1.41 4.92 33.87
CA ARG A 15 -1.29 3.94 34.97
C ARG A 15 -2.22 2.74 34.77
N MET A 16 -3.46 2.99 34.38
CA MET A 16 -4.43 1.92 34.07
C MET A 16 -3.93 1.07 32.89
N TYR A 17 -3.47 1.71 31.84
CA TYR A 17 -2.96 1.03 30.65
C TYR A 17 -1.70 0.20 30.98
N ALA A 18 -0.74 0.80 31.69
CA ALA A 18 0.52 0.15 32.07
C ALA A 18 0.30 -1.05 33.00
N LYS A 19 -0.67 -0.98 33.92
CA LYS A 19 -1.03 -2.12 34.80
C LYS A 19 -1.51 -3.34 34.00
N GLN A 20 -2.17 -3.13 32.89
CA GLN A 20 -2.72 -4.21 32.07
C GLN A 20 -1.74 -4.74 31.03
N ASN A 21 -0.92 -3.88 30.45
CA ASN A 21 -0.16 -4.19 29.24
C ASN A 21 1.37 -4.15 29.43
N GLY A 22 1.88 -3.48 30.46
CA GLY A 22 3.29 -3.27 30.73
C GLY A 22 3.71 -1.80 30.65
N PHE A 23 4.97 -1.51 30.92
CA PHE A 23 5.53 -0.16 30.93
C PHE A 23 5.54 0.44 29.52
N VAL A 24 5.12 1.69 29.38
CA VAL A 24 4.94 2.33 28.05
C VAL A 24 6.16 3.17 27.71
N ILE A 25 6.78 2.84 26.60
CA ILE A 25 7.89 3.58 25.98
C ILE A 25 7.50 3.91 24.55
N CYS A 26 7.67 5.12 24.08
CA CYS A 26 7.55 5.41 22.68
C CYS A 26 8.90 5.72 22.05
N VAL A 27 8.97 5.54 20.74
CA VAL A 27 10.19 5.78 19.96
C VAL A 27 9.83 6.43 18.64
N ASP A 28 10.42 7.58 18.40
CA ASP A 28 10.49 8.16 17.07
C ASP A 28 11.74 7.63 16.36
N LEU A 29 11.51 6.86 15.28
CA LEU A 29 12.54 6.11 14.56
C LEU A 29 13.16 6.96 13.46
N ALA A 30 14.35 7.48 13.69
CA ALA A 30 15.17 8.12 12.65
C ALA A 30 16.21 7.15 12.06
N SER A 31 17.09 7.64 11.20
CA SER A 31 18.07 6.76 10.51
C SER A 31 19.19 6.27 11.44
N ARG A 32 19.68 7.11 12.34
CA ARG A 32 20.85 6.82 13.20
C ARG A 32 20.58 7.02 14.67
N VAL A 33 19.83 8.03 15.05
CA VAL A 33 19.54 8.42 16.42
C VAL A 33 18.03 8.36 16.61
N PHE A 34 17.57 7.69 17.64
CA PHE A 34 16.16 7.55 17.98
C PHE A 34 15.79 8.46 19.13
N GLN A 35 14.60 9.02 19.10
CA GLN A 35 14.08 9.81 20.20
C GLN A 35 13.11 8.96 21.01
N ILE A 36 13.42 8.71 22.29
CA ILE A 36 12.54 7.95 23.17
C ILE A 36 11.80 8.88 24.13
N CYS A 37 10.57 8.51 24.45
CA CYS A 37 9.79 9.18 25.49
C CYS A 37 9.02 8.16 26.34
N TYR A 38 9.08 8.32 27.66
CA TYR A 38 8.30 7.59 28.65
C TYR A 38 8.00 8.49 29.85
N ALA A 39 7.16 8.06 30.76
CA ALA A 39 6.82 8.82 31.95
C ALA A 39 7.16 8.07 33.22
N ASP A 40 7.62 8.78 34.22
CA ASP A 40 7.60 8.29 35.59
C ASP A 40 6.16 8.11 36.07
N LEU A 41 5.78 6.89 36.38
CA LEU A 41 4.41 6.58 36.78
C LEU A 41 4.01 7.16 38.15
N LYS A 42 4.95 7.60 38.97
CA LYS A 42 4.67 8.22 40.28
C LYS A 42 4.40 9.71 40.14
N THR A 43 5.24 10.41 39.37
CA THR A 43 5.23 11.87 39.29
C THR A 43 4.53 12.40 38.03
N GLY A 44 4.43 11.60 37.00
CA GLY A 44 3.97 12.00 35.65
C GLY A 44 5.00 12.82 34.87
N GLN A 45 6.24 12.94 35.38
CA GLN A 45 7.32 13.62 34.68
C GLN A 45 7.75 12.82 33.46
N LEU A 46 7.83 13.48 32.29
CA LEU A 46 8.29 12.86 31.07
C LEU A 46 9.83 12.80 31.04
N VAL A 47 10.33 11.65 30.62
CA VAL A 47 11.72 11.47 30.20
C VAL A 47 11.72 11.41 28.68
N ASN A 48 12.46 12.30 28.03
CA ASN A 48 12.54 12.41 26.60
C ASN A 48 13.98 12.68 26.19
N ARG A 49 14.63 11.71 25.57
CA ARG A 49 16.04 11.79 25.21
C ARG A 49 16.37 11.06 23.93
N SER A 50 17.41 11.50 23.27
CA SER A 50 17.99 10.81 22.13
C SER A 50 18.81 9.61 22.58
N ILE A 51 18.74 8.51 21.84
CA ILE A 51 19.54 7.30 22.05
C ILE A 51 20.08 6.80 20.72
N SER A 52 21.17 6.07 20.78
CA SER A 52 21.72 5.38 19.61
C SER A 52 20.90 4.12 19.29
N ARG A 53 21.11 3.58 18.09
CA ARG A 53 20.51 2.32 17.68
C ARG A 53 20.87 1.17 18.62
N ASN A 54 22.13 1.06 19.02
CA ASN A 54 22.59 0.00 19.92
C ASN A 54 21.99 0.14 21.33
N GLU A 55 21.85 1.36 21.83
CA GLU A 55 21.17 1.59 23.12
C GLU A 55 19.69 1.19 23.04
N PHE A 56 19.04 1.40 21.90
CA PHE A 56 17.66 0.95 21.73
C PHE A 56 17.54 -0.57 21.65
N GLU A 57 18.46 -1.24 20.94
CA GLU A 57 18.53 -2.72 20.91
C GLU A 57 18.71 -3.28 22.34
N ASN A 58 19.68 -2.74 23.11
CA ASN A 58 19.92 -3.14 24.49
C ASN A 58 18.69 -2.87 25.39
N MET A 59 17.99 -1.76 25.19
CA MET A 59 16.77 -1.46 25.91
C MET A 59 15.66 -2.49 25.69
N ILE A 60 15.59 -3.08 24.48
CA ILE A 60 14.61 -4.11 24.16
C ILE A 60 15.05 -5.47 24.71
N THR A 61 16.33 -5.82 24.57
CA THR A 61 16.83 -7.14 24.98
C THR A 61 17.04 -7.27 26.49
N ASP A 62 17.39 -6.18 27.15
CA ASP A 62 17.69 -6.13 28.59
C ASP A 62 16.88 -5.03 29.28
N SER A 63 15.55 -5.15 29.18
CA SER A 63 14.64 -4.14 29.73
C SER A 63 14.54 -4.19 31.24
N GLN A 64 15.14 -3.22 31.90
CA GLN A 64 14.99 -3.00 33.34
C GLN A 64 13.55 -2.69 33.80
N PHE A 65 12.65 -2.38 32.87
CA PHE A 65 11.23 -2.11 33.14
C PHE A 65 10.35 -3.35 33.04
N GLY A 66 10.93 -4.54 32.84
CA GLY A 66 10.19 -5.76 32.60
C GLY A 66 9.45 -5.74 31.26
N LYS A 67 8.22 -6.27 31.22
CA LYS A 67 7.40 -6.26 30.01
C LYS A 67 7.00 -4.82 29.64
N CYS A 68 7.33 -4.41 28.42
CA CYS A 68 7.06 -3.08 27.89
C CYS A 68 6.08 -3.10 26.73
N VAL A 69 5.42 -1.96 26.54
CA VAL A 69 4.70 -1.60 25.31
C VAL A 69 5.46 -0.52 24.59
N PHE A 70 6.00 -0.82 23.43
CA PHE A 70 6.69 0.15 22.59
C PHE A 70 5.74 0.75 21.56
N GLY A 71 5.52 2.06 21.63
CA GLY A 71 4.80 2.81 20.60
C GLY A 71 5.75 3.36 19.56
N ILE A 72 5.52 3.06 18.29
CA ILE A 72 6.33 3.58 17.17
C ILE A 72 5.43 4.13 16.07
N GLU A 73 5.91 5.15 15.37
CA GLU A 73 5.21 5.64 14.19
C GLU A 73 5.32 4.67 13.01
N ALA A 74 4.26 4.58 12.20
CA ALA A 74 4.28 3.78 10.96
C ALA A 74 5.19 4.44 9.92
N CYS A 75 6.46 4.10 9.95
CA CYS A 75 7.53 4.57 9.06
C CYS A 75 8.23 3.41 8.33
N GLY A 76 9.27 3.71 7.56
CA GLY A 76 10.03 2.70 6.80
C GLY A 76 10.71 1.62 7.64
N GLN A 77 10.96 1.86 8.94
CA GLN A 77 11.65 0.93 9.84
C GLN A 77 10.70 0.19 10.80
N CYS A 78 9.43 0.59 10.86
CA CYS A 78 8.48 0.10 11.88
C CYS A 78 8.28 -1.42 11.88
N ASN A 79 8.34 -2.07 10.71
CA ASN A 79 8.15 -3.53 10.64
C ASN A 79 9.35 -4.29 11.22
N PHE A 80 10.57 -3.84 10.95
CA PHE A 80 11.79 -4.46 11.51
C PHE A 80 11.79 -4.35 13.03
N TRP A 81 11.69 -3.11 13.54
CA TRP A 81 11.70 -2.87 14.98
C TRP A 81 10.50 -3.49 15.69
N GLY A 82 9.33 -3.45 15.08
CA GLY A 82 8.14 -4.04 15.67
C GLY A 82 8.23 -5.57 15.81
N ARG A 83 8.82 -6.28 14.84
CA ARG A 83 9.09 -7.71 14.99
C ARG A 83 10.14 -7.97 16.07
N PHE A 84 11.24 -7.23 16.04
CA PHE A 84 12.30 -7.36 17.04
C PHE A 84 11.79 -7.15 18.47
N ILE A 85 10.95 -6.12 18.69
CA ILE A 85 10.28 -5.88 19.97
C ILE A 85 9.41 -7.07 20.40
N ASN A 86 8.57 -7.59 19.48
CA ASN A 86 7.67 -8.70 19.80
C ASN A 86 8.42 -10.02 20.04
N GLU A 87 9.50 -10.28 19.32
CA GLU A 87 10.37 -11.47 19.46
C GLU A 87 11.08 -11.47 20.83
N ASN A 88 11.33 -10.30 21.41
CA ASN A 88 11.91 -10.16 22.74
C ASN A 88 10.85 -10.11 23.88
N GLY A 89 9.61 -10.52 23.61
CA GLY A 89 8.55 -10.67 24.63
C GLY A 89 7.82 -9.38 25.00
N HIS A 90 8.09 -8.28 24.32
CA HIS A 90 7.41 -7.01 24.49
C HIS A 90 6.21 -6.87 23.54
N ILE A 91 5.49 -5.76 23.61
CA ILE A 91 4.36 -5.45 22.73
C ILE A 91 4.73 -4.24 21.89
N CYS A 92 4.65 -4.34 20.57
CA CYS A 92 4.80 -3.21 19.67
C CYS A 92 3.45 -2.70 19.20
N ARG A 93 3.17 -1.41 19.43
CA ARG A 93 2.05 -0.67 18.84
C ARG A 93 2.54 0.25 17.73
N VAL A 94 2.16 -0.03 16.49
CA VAL A 94 2.50 0.82 15.35
C VAL A 94 1.37 1.82 15.11
N ILE A 95 1.66 3.10 15.29
CA ILE A 95 0.66 4.18 15.22
C ILE A 95 0.69 4.85 13.83
N PRO A 96 -0.44 4.94 13.10
CA PRO A 96 -0.48 5.67 11.85
C PRO A 96 -0.19 7.16 12.02
N PRO A 97 0.60 7.81 11.13
CA PRO A 97 0.96 9.22 11.24
C PRO A 97 -0.25 10.16 11.36
N ALA A 98 -1.34 9.85 10.65
CA ALA A 98 -2.57 10.64 10.70
C ALA A 98 -3.22 10.68 12.09
N ASN A 99 -2.96 9.68 12.94
CA ASN A 99 -3.51 9.64 14.30
C ASN A 99 -2.58 10.30 15.32
N ILE A 100 -1.29 10.39 15.04
CA ILE A 100 -0.31 11.09 15.88
C ILE A 100 -0.55 12.60 15.84
N SER A 101 -0.86 13.14 14.68
CA SER A 101 -1.09 14.58 14.47
C SER A 101 -2.20 15.17 15.33
N SER A 102 -3.16 14.36 15.82
CA SER A 102 -4.25 14.81 16.70
C SER A 102 -3.81 15.07 18.15
N PHE A 103 -2.59 14.65 18.54
CA PHE A 103 -2.05 14.80 19.90
C PHE A 103 -1.15 16.03 20.12
N GLY A 104 -1.12 16.98 19.18
CA GLY A 104 -0.33 18.20 19.33
C GLY A 104 -0.56 19.24 18.24
N ASN A 105 -0.03 20.44 18.42
CA ASN A 105 -0.13 21.50 17.44
C ASN A 105 0.71 21.19 16.19
N LEU A 106 0.16 21.44 15.01
CA LEU A 106 0.81 21.20 13.70
C LEU A 106 2.02 22.12 13.43
N ARG A 107 2.19 23.19 14.21
CA ARG A 107 3.21 24.22 13.96
C ARG A 107 4.58 23.90 14.56
N ASP A 108 4.62 23.09 15.62
CA ASP A 108 5.86 22.77 16.32
C ASP A 108 6.35 21.37 15.87
N LYS A 109 7.39 21.34 15.07
CA LYS A 109 8.05 20.11 14.62
C LYS A 109 9.43 20.02 15.25
N SER A 110 9.61 19.06 16.14
CA SER A 110 10.92 18.58 16.61
C SER A 110 10.75 17.11 16.99
N ASP A 111 11.81 16.34 16.89
CA ASP A 111 11.82 14.91 17.23
C ASP A 111 11.34 14.69 18.68
N SER A 112 11.71 15.61 19.58
CA SER A 112 11.27 15.59 20.98
C SER A 112 9.75 15.75 21.12
N ILE A 113 9.14 16.65 20.37
CA ILE A 113 7.67 16.88 20.40
C ILE A 113 6.94 15.73 19.74
N ASP A 114 7.48 15.19 18.66
CA ASP A 114 6.87 14.06 17.93
C ASP A 114 6.93 12.78 18.78
N ALA A 115 8.01 12.53 19.53
CA ALA A 115 8.09 11.45 20.51
C ALA A 115 7.00 11.57 21.61
N VAL A 116 6.71 12.77 22.11
CA VAL A 116 5.61 12.98 23.09
C VAL A 116 4.25 12.70 22.48
N LYS A 117 4.00 13.09 21.22
CA LYS A 117 2.74 12.80 20.52
C LYS A 117 2.55 11.30 20.32
N ILE A 118 3.62 10.59 19.89
CA ILE A 118 3.59 9.12 19.76
C ILE A 118 3.30 8.48 21.11
N PHE A 119 3.95 8.97 22.19
CA PHE A 119 3.73 8.46 23.54
C PHE A 119 2.26 8.58 23.96
N LYS A 120 1.65 9.74 23.84
CA LYS A 120 0.23 9.94 24.18
C LYS A 120 -0.71 9.09 23.32
N ALA A 121 -0.40 8.94 22.04
CA ALA A 121 -1.17 8.07 21.14
C ALA A 121 -1.06 6.59 21.53
N THR A 122 0.09 6.15 22.07
CA THR A 122 0.36 4.76 22.40
C THR A 122 -0.56 4.21 23.51
N PHE A 123 -0.82 4.96 24.56
CA PHE A 123 -1.72 4.49 25.62
C PHE A 123 -3.17 4.92 25.46
N SER A 124 -3.51 5.57 24.33
CA SER A 124 -4.89 5.94 24.02
C SER A 124 -5.65 4.77 23.39
N PRO A 125 -6.76 4.28 24.03
CA PRO A 125 -7.50 3.12 23.52
C PRO A 125 -8.23 3.38 22.20
N SER A 126 -8.54 4.65 21.89
CA SER A 126 -9.27 5.05 20.68
C SER A 126 -8.39 5.11 19.42
N VAL A 127 -7.06 5.08 19.58
CA VAL A 127 -6.12 5.18 18.46
C VAL A 127 -5.99 3.81 17.78
N PRO A 128 -6.34 3.70 16.49
CA PRO A 128 -6.16 2.47 15.75
C PRO A 128 -4.68 2.21 15.49
N GLU A 129 -4.31 0.94 15.42
CA GLU A 129 -2.97 0.49 15.11
C GLU A 129 -2.80 0.18 13.64
N SER A 130 -1.60 0.44 13.11
CA SER A 130 -1.17 -0.12 11.83
C SER A 130 -0.77 -1.58 12.01
N ILE A 131 -1.04 -2.35 10.99
CA ILE A 131 -0.70 -3.77 11.00
C ILE A 131 0.80 -3.96 10.80
N LEU A 132 1.43 -4.67 11.74
CA LEU A 132 2.81 -5.09 11.61
C LEU A 132 2.89 -6.25 10.59
N LYS A 133 3.74 -6.09 9.59
CA LYS A 133 3.94 -7.11 8.55
C LYS A 133 4.96 -8.14 8.99
N ASP A 134 4.69 -9.41 8.73
CA ASP A 134 5.73 -10.42 8.76
C ASP A 134 6.76 -10.17 7.64
N GLU A 135 7.88 -10.88 7.70
CA GLU A 135 8.98 -10.67 6.77
C GLU A 135 8.59 -11.00 5.32
N ALA A 136 7.89 -12.10 5.10
CA ALA A 136 7.47 -12.54 3.77
C ALA A 136 6.47 -11.55 3.14
N ALA A 137 5.48 -11.11 3.91
CA ALA A 137 4.52 -10.11 3.43
C ALA A 137 5.16 -8.73 3.22
N GLN A 138 6.13 -8.35 4.03
CA GLN A 138 6.92 -7.14 3.83
C GLN A 138 7.73 -7.21 2.53
N ALA A 139 8.41 -8.32 2.28
CA ALA A 139 9.17 -8.53 1.05
C ALA A 139 8.27 -8.43 -0.19
N LEU A 140 7.11 -9.10 -0.17
CA LEU A 140 6.12 -8.99 -1.25
C LEU A 140 5.61 -7.56 -1.44
N ALA A 141 5.28 -6.86 -0.35
CA ALA A 141 4.82 -5.47 -0.43
C ALA A 141 5.88 -4.55 -1.05
N THR A 142 7.15 -4.75 -0.69
CA THR A 142 8.28 -4.02 -1.27
C THR A 142 8.43 -4.35 -2.76
N LEU A 143 8.28 -5.62 -3.14
CA LEU A 143 8.35 -6.05 -4.53
C LEU A 143 7.22 -5.45 -5.39
N PHE A 144 5.99 -5.39 -4.86
CA PHE A 144 4.87 -4.71 -5.53
C PHE A 144 5.09 -3.20 -5.67
N ALA A 145 5.63 -2.54 -4.65
CA ALA A 145 5.97 -1.12 -4.72
C ALA A 145 7.05 -0.86 -5.77
N HIS A 146 8.09 -1.69 -5.82
CA HIS A 146 9.15 -1.61 -6.82
C HIS A 146 8.60 -1.85 -8.25
N ARG A 147 7.77 -2.88 -8.42
CA ARG A 147 7.07 -3.13 -9.69
C ARG A 147 6.26 -1.92 -10.15
N ALA A 148 5.49 -1.31 -9.24
CA ALA A 148 4.68 -0.14 -9.55
C ALA A 148 5.54 1.07 -9.96
N MET A 149 6.69 1.25 -9.31
CA MET A 149 7.67 2.28 -9.67
C MET A 149 8.22 2.05 -11.09
N LEU A 150 8.64 0.83 -11.42
CA LEU A 150 9.14 0.47 -12.75
C LEU A 150 8.06 0.67 -13.82
N MET A 151 6.81 0.27 -13.57
CA MET A 151 5.69 0.50 -14.48
C MET A 151 5.46 1.99 -14.74
N LYS A 152 5.54 2.82 -13.69
CA LYS A 152 5.41 4.29 -13.82
C LYS A 152 6.55 4.88 -14.64
N ALA A 153 7.79 4.51 -14.35
CA ALA A 153 8.98 4.97 -15.08
C ALA A 153 8.89 4.59 -16.57
N ARG A 154 8.50 3.34 -16.88
CA ARG A 154 8.27 2.89 -18.24
C ARG A 154 7.27 3.78 -18.98
N ILE A 155 6.09 4.02 -18.41
CA ILE A 155 5.04 4.85 -19.03
C ILE A 155 5.54 6.29 -19.26
N GLN A 156 6.31 6.84 -18.34
CA GLN A 156 6.88 8.17 -18.48
C GLN A 156 7.87 8.23 -19.66
N LEU A 157 8.76 7.24 -19.78
CA LEU A 157 9.70 7.12 -20.90
C LEU A 157 8.98 6.91 -22.23
N GLU A 158 7.96 6.04 -22.28
CA GLU A 158 7.13 5.82 -23.47
C GLU A 158 6.46 7.12 -23.94
N ASN A 159 5.96 7.93 -23.01
CA ASN A 159 5.33 9.21 -23.35
C ASN A 159 6.37 10.25 -23.80
N SER A 160 7.52 10.30 -23.14
CA SER A 160 8.61 11.18 -23.52
C SER A 160 9.12 10.87 -24.94
N PHE A 161 9.39 9.59 -25.23
CA PHE A 161 9.78 9.15 -26.56
C PHE A 161 8.73 9.52 -27.62
N ARG A 162 7.45 9.28 -27.33
CA ARG A 162 6.36 9.61 -28.26
C ARG A 162 6.29 11.10 -28.54
N SER A 163 6.44 11.95 -27.52
CA SER A 163 6.48 13.39 -27.67
C SER A 163 7.64 13.82 -28.58
N ALA A 164 8.86 13.32 -28.31
CA ALA A 164 10.02 13.61 -29.12
C ALA A 164 9.86 13.13 -30.58
N SER A 165 9.24 11.98 -30.80
CA SER A 165 8.95 11.44 -32.14
C SER A 165 7.98 12.34 -32.92
N TYR A 166 6.95 12.88 -32.26
CA TYR A 166 5.99 13.79 -32.89
C TYR A 166 6.64 15.09 -33.34
N GLU A 167 7.56 15.66 -32.59
CA GLU A 167 8.34 16.86 -32.98
C GLU A 167 9.18 16.63 -34.24
N MET A 168 9.46 15.37 -34.55
CA MET A 168 10.17 14.97 -35.77
C MET A 168 9.26 14.54 -36.93
N GLY A 169 7.93 14.61 -36.73
CA GLY A 169 6.95 14.18 -37.73
C GLY A 169 6.65 12.66 -37.72
N PHE A 170 7.20 11.90 -36.76
CA PHE A 170 6.93 10.46 -36.64
C PHE A 170 5.76 10.17 -35.71
N ILE A 171 4.79 9.41 -36.19
CA ILE A 171 3.62 8.98 -35.41
C ILE A 171 3.88 7.57 -34.88
N SER A 172 4.11 7.46 -33.59
CA SER A 172 4.24 6.18 -32.89
C SER A 172 2.88 5.68 -32.39
N ALA A 173 2.55 4.43 -32.67
CA ALA A 173 1.36 3.78 -32.11
C ALA A 173 1.46 3.63 -30.60
N ARG A 174 0.30 3.42 -29.91
CA ARG A 174 0.27 3.20 -28.47
C ARG A 174 0.61 1.74 -28.14
N GLY A 175 1.32 1.54 -27.04
CA GLY A 175 1.70 0.25 -26.54
C GLY A 175 3.22 0.02 -26.61
N LEU A 176 3.72 -0.82 -25.72
CA LEU A 176 5.15 -1.05 -25.56
C LEU A 176 5.81 -1.59 -26.82
N GLU A 177 5.23 -2.62 -27.44
CA GLU A 177 5.79 -3.24 -28.67
C GLU A 177 5.82 -2.25 -29.82
N ALA A 178 4.75 -1.48 -30.01
CA ALA A 178 4.68 -0.45 -31.04
C ALA A 178 5.73 0.64 -30.82
N ILE A 179 5.98 1.05 -29.58
CA ILE A 179 7.01 2.06 -29.26
C ILE A 179 8.42 1.50 -29.50
N LEU A 180 8.67 0.24 -29.10
CA LEU A 180 9.97 -0.40 -29.35
C LEU A 180 10.22 -0.56 -30.86
N GLN A 181 9.22 -0.89 -31.64
CA GLN A 181 9.32 -1.00 -33.08
C GLN A 181 9.54 0.39 -33.71
N SER A 182 8.72 1.39 -33.35
CA SER A 182 8.85 2.77 -33.86
C SER A 182 10.20 3.39 -33.51
N SER A 183 10.78 3.05 -32.34
CA SER A 183 12.11 3.56 -31.96
C SER A 183 13.22 2.97 -32.82
N LYS A 184 13.13 1.69 -33.22
CA LYS A 184 14.08 1.06 -34.16
C LYS A 184 13.98 1.70 -35.56
N GLU A 185 12.76 1.90 -36.05
CA GLU A 185 12.51 2.53 -37.35
C GLU A 185 13.04 3.95 -37.37
N LEU A 186 12.77 4.74 -36.31
CA LEU A 186 13.30 6.09 -36.19
C LEU A 186 14.83 6.09 -36.15
N LEU A 187 15.48 5.18 -35.41
CA LEU A 187 16.92 5.07 -35.36
C LEU A 187 17.53 4.77 -36.74
N SER A 188 16.92 3.85 -37.53
CA SER A 188 17.42 3.54 -38.87
C SER A 188 17.31 4.70 -39.82
N GLN A 189 16.23 5.50 -39.71
CA GLN A 189 16.05 6.70 -40.54
C GLN A 189 17.00 7.84 -40.12
N LEU A 190 17.27 8.01 -38.83
CA LEU A 190 18.24 8.97 -38.33
C LEU A 190 19.67 8.63 -38.75
N ASP A 191 20.00 7.34 -38.86
CA ASP A 191 21.32 6.89 -39.36
C ASP A 191 21.55 7.22 -40.84
N SER A 192 20.48 7.19 -41.65
CA SER A 192 20.57 7.53 -43.08
C SER A 192 20.70 9.01 -43.37
N GLN A 193 20.36 9.91 -42.41
CA GLN A 193 20.30 11.36 -42.58
C GLN A 193 21.46 12.15 -41.91
N HIS A 194 22.65 11.64 -41.95
CA HIS A 194 23.84 12.06 -41.18
C HIS A 194 24.26 13.56 -41.16
N LYS A 195 23.52 14.49 -41.72
CA LYS A 195 24.04 15.85 -41.99
C LYS A 195 23.68 16.95 -40.97
N ARG A 196 22.78 16.74 -39.97
CA ARG A 196 22.38 17.83 -39.06
C ARG A 196 22.70 17.52 -37.59
N ARG A 197 23.31 18.48 -36.86
CA ARG A 197 23.63 18.36 -35.42
C ARG A 197 22.41 17.99 -34.57
N SER A 198 21.24 18.51 -34.91
CA SER A 198 19.95 18.18 -34.20
C SER A 198 19.61 16.69 -34.26
N PHE A 199 19.91 15.98 -35.33
CA PHE A 199 19.66 14.55 -35.45
C PHE A 199 20.48 13.71 -34.47
N LYS A 200 21.71 14.15 -34.10
CA LYS A 200 22.50 13.45 -33.09
C LYS A 200 21.85 13.44 -31.72
N ALA A 201 21.20 14.54 -31.30
CA ALA A 201 20.46 14.59 -30.04
C ALA A 201 19.24 13.67 -30.04
N TYR A 202 18.47 13.66 -31.13
CA TYR A 202 17.32 12.77 -31.26
C TYR A 202 17.72 11.30 -31.32
N LYS A 203 18.83 10.97 -31.99
CA LYS A 203 19.40 9.62 -32.00
C LYS A 203 19.76 9.18 -30.59
N LEU A 204 20.42 10.05 -29.80
CA LEU A 204 20.76 9.77 -28.40
C LEU A 204 19.49 9.48 -27.59
N ILE A 205 18.50 10.37 -27.62
CA ILE A 205 17.21 10.21 -26.90
C ILE A 205 16.53 8.90 -27.31
N SER A 206 16.46 8.59 -28.61
CA SER A 206 15.79 7.39 -29.10
C SER A 206 16.51 6.11 -28.66
N THR A 207 17.85 6.09 -28.69
CA THR A 207 18.68 4.99 -28.24
C THR A 207 18.49 4.74 -26.74
N ASP A 208 18.57 5.82 -25.94
CA ASP A 208 18.41 5.75 -24.49
C ASP A 208 17.00 5.26 -24.11
N CYS A 209 15.96 5.87 -24.70
CA CYS A 209 14.59 5.45 -24.46
C CYS A 209 14.37 3.97 -24.81
N TYR A 210 14.85 3.51 -25.97
CA TYR A 210 14.74 2.11 -26.37
C TYR A 210 15.42 1.18 -25.36
N THR A 211 16.69 1.47 -25.03
CA THR A 211 17.52 0.64 -24.15
C THR A 211 16.92 0.59 -22.73
N ILE A 212 16.55 1.74 -22.19
CA ILE A 212 16.01 1.84 -20.82
C ILE A 212 14.62 1.17 -20.73
N ILE A 213 13.72 1.42 -21.69
CA ILE A 213 12.39 0.81 -21.71
C ILE A 213 12.50 -0.72 -21.79
N ARG A 214 13.40 -1.24 -22.61
CA ARG A 214 13.67 -2.69 -22.72
C ARG A 214 14.21 -3.26 -21.42
N CYS A 215 15.19 -2.61 -20.80
CA CYS A 215 15.73 -3.01 -19.51
C CYS A 215 14.65 -3.04 -18.41
N ILE A 216 13.83 -1.98 -18.32
CA ILE A 216 12.72 -1.92 -17.36
C ILE A 216 11.73 -3.06 -17.60
N ARG A 217 11.39 -3.36 -18.85
CA ARG A 217 10.50 -4.48 -19.21
C ARG A 217 11.05 -5.80 -18.68
N GLU A 218 12.31 -6.12 -18.99
CA GLU A 218 12.97 -7.35 -18.52
C GLU A 218 12.94 -7.48 -16.99
N LYS A 219 13.09 -6.36 -16.27
CA LYS A 219 12.98 -6.36 -14.80
C LYS A 219 11.56 -6.62 -14.33
N ILE A 220 10.55 -6.01 -14.96
CA ILE A 220 9.13 -6.24 -14.66
C ILE A 220 8.79 -7.71 -14.92
N ASP A 221 9.22 -8.29 -16.05
CA ASP A 221 8.94 -9.68 -16.42
C ASP A 221 9.53 -10.66 -15.38
N LYS A 222 10.75 -10.39 -14.88
CA LYS A 222 11.35 -11.17 -13.79
C LYS A 222 10.54 -11.10 -12.49
N ILE A 223 10.06 -9.91 -12.13
CA ILE A 223 9.21 -9.74 -10.96
C ILE A 223 7.88 -10.48 -11.15
N ASP A 224 7.27 -10.36 -12.32
CA ASP A 224 6.00 -11.02 -12.64
C ASP A 224 6.13 -12.54 -12.64
N LEU A 225 7.25 -13.08 -13.11
CA LEU A 225 7.55 -14.52 -13.03
C LEU A 225 7.66 -14.98 -11.57
N PHE A 226 8.35 -14.23 -10.73
CA PHE A 226 8.46 -14.53 -9.29
C PHE A 226 7.08 -14.55 -8.62
N LEU A 227 6.28 -13.48 -8.85
CA LEU A 227 4.92 -13.37 -8.29
C LEU A 227 3.99 -14.49 -8.78
N LYS A 228 4.09 -14.90 -10.05
CA LYS A 228 3.36 -16.05 -10.59
C LYS A 228 3.73 -17.35 -9.88
N LYS A 229 5.03 -17.64 -9.74
CA LYS A 229 5.52 -18.82 -9.02
C LYS A 229 5.03 -18.83 -7.57
N PHE A 230 5.13 -17.70 -6.88
CA PHE A 230 4.62 -17.55 -5.52
C PHE A 230 3.12 -17.88 -5.44
N ALA A 231 2.30 -17.29 -6.31
CA ALA A 231 0.86 -17.48 -6.30
C ALA A 231 0.47 -18.94 -6.58
N MET A 232 1.15 -19.59 -7.51
CA MET A 232 0.87 -21.02 -7.84
C MET A 232 1.21 -21.98 -6.71
N ASN A 233 2.14 -21.62 -5.82
CA ASN A 233 2.56 -22.46 -4.71
C ASN A 233 1.85 -22.11 -3.39
N ASN A 234 1.14 -20.98 -3.34
CA ASN A 234 0.45 -20.52 -2.13
C ASN A 234 -1.04 -20.90 -2.14
N ARG A 235 -1.50 -21.59 -1.08
CA ARG A 235 -2.89 -22.08 -0.96
C ARG A 235 -3.92 -20.94 -1.03
N MET A 236 -3.71 -19.88 -0.28
CA MET A 236 -4.62 -18.71 -0.27
C MET A 236 -4.71 -18.04 -1.65
N CYS A 237 -3.59 -17.95 -2.36
CA CYS A 237 -3.58 -17.42 -3.72
C CYS A 237 -4.35 -18.33 -4.70
N LYS A 238 -4.29 -19.66 -4.51
CA LYS A 238 -5.08 -20.62 -5.31
C LYS A 238 -6.57 -20.36 -5.14
N HIS A 239 -7.07 -20.16 -3.91
CA HIS A 239 -8.45 -19.76 -3.67
C HIS A 239 -8.82 -18.45 -4.37
N PHE A 240 -7.93 -17.44 -4.37
CA PHE A 240 -8.22 -16.20 -5.09
C PHE A 240 -8.30 -16.38 -6.61
N MET A 241 -7.48 -17.26 -7.16
CA MET A 241 -7.49 -17.55 -8.61
C MET A 241 -8.72 -18.31 -9.09
N THR A 242 -9.55 -18.85 -8.19
CA THR A 242 -10.88 -19.39 -8.54
C THR A 242 -11.89 -18.29 -8.90
N ILE A 243 -11.61 -17.03 -8.52
CA ILE A 243 -12.42 -15.88 -8.92
C ILE A 243 -12.11 -15.52 -10.37
N ASP A 244 -13.11 -15.51 -11.23
CA ASP A 244 -12.95 -15.06 -12.61
C ASP A 244 -12.34 -13.66 -12.71
N GLY A 245 -11.32 -13.52 -13.57
CA GLY A 245 -10.57 -12.28 -13.75
C GLY A 245 -9.41 -12.07 -12.76
N VAL A 246 -9.28 -12.91 -11.74
CA VAL A 246 -8.16 -12.86 -10.79
C VAL A 246 -7.05 -13.79 -11.25
N GLY A 247 -6.03 -13.23 -11.88
CA GLY A 247 -4.82 -13.96 -12.25
C GLY A 247 -3.77 -14.02 -11.12
N PRO A 248 -2.67 -14.77 -11.33
CA PRO A 248 -1.64 -15.00 -10.29
C PRO A 248 -1.06 -13.73 -9.66
N ILE A 249 -0.80 -12.69 -10.45
CA ILE A 249 -0.24 -11.41 -9.95
C ILE A 249 -1.26 -10.72 -9.03
N VAL A 250 -2.54 -10.72 -9.39
CA VAL A 250 -3.60 -10.14 -8.57
C VAL A 250 -3.80 -10.97 -7.29
N ALA A 251 -3.73 -12.29 -7.38
CA ALA A 251 -3.81 -13.17 -6.22
C ALA A 251 -2.67 -12.92 -5.23
N ALA A 252 -1.43 -12.81 -5.71
CA ALA A 252 -0.28 -12.45 -4.87
C ALA A 252 -0.43 -11.05 -4.26
N ALA A 253 -1.02 -10.09 -5.00
CA ALA A 253 -1.29 -8.75 -4.50
C ALA A 253 -2.33 -8.74 -3.38
N LEU A 254 -3.42 -9.51 -3.51
CA LEU A 254 -4.44 -9.68 -2.46
C LEU A 254 -3.85 -10.35 -1.22
N TYR A 255 -3.02 -11.38 -1.39
CA TYR A 255 -2.29 -12.03 -0.30
C TYR A 255 -1.40 -11.02 0.44
N SER A 256 -0.56 -10.29 -0.29
CA SER A 256 0.32 -9.27 0.28
C SER A 256 -0.44 -8.16 0.99
N ALA A 257 -1.59 -7.72 0.44
CA ALA A 257 -2.44 -6.70 1.05
C ALA A 257 -3.12 -7.18 2.35
N MET A 258 -3.35 -8.50 2.49
CA MET A 258 -3.86 -9.14 3.71
C MET A 258 -2.74 -9.56 4.66
N ASN A 259 -1.48 -9.30 4.33
CA ASN A 259 -0.32 -9.77 5.10
C ASN A 259 -0.34 -11.30 5.34
N GLY A 260 -0.86 -12.08 4.38
CA GLY A 260 -1.05 -13.51 4.54
C GLY A 260 -2.07 -13.94 5.60
N ASN A 261 -2.73 -12.99 6.28
CA ASN A 261 -3.64 -13.26 7.38
C ASN A 261 -4.96 -12.45 7.23
N PRO A 262 -6.05 -13.07 6.77
CA PRO A 262 -7.33 -12.38 6.60
C PRO A 262 -7.97 -11.92 7.92
N LYS A 263 -7.61 -12.55 9.07
CA LYS A 263 -8.15 -12.20 10.40
C LYS A 263 -7.74 -10.81 10.87
N MET A 264 -6.74 -10.20 10.22
CA MET A 264 -6.33 -8.81 10.47
C MET A 264 -7.44 -7.81 10.11
N PHE A 265 -8.38 -8.19 9.27
CA PHE A 265 -9.53 -7.36 8.90
C PHE A 265 -10.81 -7.95 9.51
N LYS A 266 -11.53 -7.15 10.29
CA LYS A 266 -12.80 -7.54 10.92
C LYS A 266 -13.88 -7.97 9.91
N SER A 267 -13.75 -7.60 8.64
CA SER A 267 -14.67 -7.98 7.55
C SER A 267 -14.10 -7.64 6.18
N GLY A 268 -14.64 -8.26 5.12
CA GLY A 268 -14.30 -7.91 3.74
C GLY A 268 -14.61 -6.45 3.38
N ARG A 269 -15.57 -5.80 4.06
CA ARG A 269 -15.82 -4.35 3.89
C ARG A 269 -14.65 -3.51 4.39
N LYS A 270 -14.05 -3.89 5.51
CA LYS A 270 -12.85 -3.22 6.06
C LYS A 270 -11.64 -3.41 5.16
N PHE A 271 -11.46 -4.62 4.61
CA PHE A 271 -10.42 -4.89 3.62
C PHE A 271 -10.58 -4.07 2.33
N ALA A 272 -11.78 -4.03 1.75
CA ALA A 272 -12.06 -3.18 0.58
C ALA A 272 -11.84 -1.68 0.89
N GLY A 273 -12.14 -1.25 2.12
CA GLY A 273 -11.84 0.10 2.62
C GLY A 273 -10.34 0.39 2.69
N PHE A 274 -9.55 -0.58 3.17
CA PHE A 274 -8.08 -0.49 3.20
C PHE A 274 -7.48 -0.34 1.79
N LEU A 275 -7.99 -1.08 0.81
CA LEU A 275 -7.61 -0.94 -0.59
C LEU A 275 -8.07 0.39 -1.22
N GLY A 276 -8.89 1.18 -0.53
CA GLY A 276 -9.44 2.42 -1.06
C GLY A 276 -10.50 2.21 -2.15
N LEU A 277 -11.16 1.05 -2.17
CA LEU A 277 -12.21 0.69 -3.11
C LEU A 277 -13.63 1.04 -2.60
N VAL A 278 -13.71 2.04 -1.72
CA VAL A 278 -14.97 2.55 -1.17
C VAL A 278 -15.22 3.97 -1.63
N PRO A 279 -16.47 4.38 -1.81
CA PRO A 279 -16.78 5.76 -2.13
C PRO A 279 -16.40 6.70 -0.97
N LYS A 280 -16.03 7.93 -1.30
CA LYS A 280 -15.89 9.00 -0.31
C LYS A 280 -17.30 9.47 0.06
N VAL A 281 -17.61 9.35 1.33
CA VAL A 281 -18.85 9.89 1.90
C VAL A 281 -18.51 11.24 2.53
N THR A 282 -19.19 12.28 2.11
CA THR A 282 -19.14 13.62 2.71
C THR A 282 -20.55 14.03 3.06
N GLY A 283 -20.75 14.65 4.20
CA GLY A 283 -22.08 15.10 4.62
C GLY A 283 -21.96 16.25 5.60
N THR A 284 -22.80 17.24 5.43
CA THR A 284 -23.04 18.33 6.37
C THR A 284 -24.54 18.53 6.49
N GLY A 285 -25.04 18.81 7.71
CA GLY A 285 -26.44 19.16 7.91
C GLY A 285 -27.45 18.07 7.51
N GLY A 286 -27.14 16.78 7.78
CA GLY A 286 -28.05 15.67 7.49
C GLY A 286 -28.09 15.19 6.02
N LYS A 287 -27.42 15.90 5.10
CA LYS A 287 -27.32 15.46 3.69
C LYS A 287 -26.03 14.68 3.46
N ILE A 288 -26.17 13.38 3.18
CA ILE A 288 -25.06 12.50 2.85
C ILE A 288 -24.80 12.56 1.33
N MET A 289 -23.62 13.04 0.92
CA MET A 289 -23.18 13.01 -0.46
C MET A 289 -22.15 11.90 -0.65
N VAL A 290 -22.46 10.96 -1.53
CA VAL A 290 -21.54 9.91 -1.96
C VAL A 290 -20.83 10.39 -3.22
N THR A 291 -19.57 10.79 -3.07
CA THR A 291 -18.76 11.31 -4.17
C THR A 291 -17.85 10.23 -4.76
N CYS A 292 -16.84 10.65 -5.54
CA CYS A 292 -15.88 9.75 -6.16
C CYS A 292 -15.14 8.86 -5.13
N VAL A 293 -14.45 7.84 -5.62
CA VAL A 293 -13.65 6.93 -4.81
C VAL A 293 -12.59 7.70 -4.01
N ARG A 294 -12.41 7.31 -2.75
CA ARG A 294 -11.45 7.91 -1.83
C ARG A 294 -10.05 7.96 -2.47
N LYS A 295 -9.47 9.15 -2.52
CA LYS A 295 -8.04 9.32 -2.84
C LYS A 295 -7.24 8.76 -1.65
N GLY A 296 -6.54 7.67 -1.83
CA GLY A 296 -5.77 7.02 -0.77
C GLY A 296 -6.02 5.52 -0.71
N GLY A 297 -5.43 4.87 0.28
CA GLY A 297 -5.32 3.42 0.35
C GLY A 297 -4.07 2.92 -0.38
N ALA A 298 -3.90 1.60 -0.42
CA ALA A 298 -2.77 0.94 -1.06
C ALA A 298 -2.91 1.00 -2.61
N THR A 299 -2.53 2.14 -3.20
CA THR A 299 -2.83 2.53 -4.59
C THR A 299 -2.40 1.48 -5.62
N HIS A 300 -1.24 0.83 -5.44
CA HIS A 300 -0.76 -0.20 -6.37
C HIS A 300 -1.61 -1.47 -6.32
N TYR A 301 -2.07 -1.92 -5.15
CA TYR A 301 -3.00 -3.04 -5.02
C TYR A 301 -4.38 -2.70 -5.61
N LYS A 302 -4.88 -1.49 -5.34
CA LYS A 302 -6.13 -0.99 -5.91
C LYS A 302 -6.13 -1.05 -7.43
N GLN A 303 -5.02 -0.65 -8.09
CA GLN A 303 -4.89 -0.71 -9.54
C GLN A 303 -4.96 -2.15 -10.06
N LEU A 304 -4.31 -3.10 -9.40
CA LEU A 304 -4.32 -4.51 -9.79
C LEU A 304 -5.72 -5.12 -9.67
N VAL A 305 -6.43 -4.86 -8.57
CA VAL A 305 -7.82 -5.34 -8.40
C VAL A 305 -8.77 -4.66 -9.39
N TYR A 306 -8.52 -3.39 -9.73
CA TYR A 306 -9.28 -2.71 -10.79
C TYR A 306 -9.10 -3.38 -12.15
N ILE A 307 -7.88 -3.79 -12.51
CA ILE A 307 -7.58 -4.53 -13.74
C ILE A 307 -8.29 -5.88 -13.74
N ALA A 308 -8.31 -6.60 -12.62
CA ALA A 308 -9.06 -7.85 -12.47
C ALA A 308 -10.57 -7.64 -12.73
N ALA A 309 -11.14 -6.56 -12.21
CA ALA A 309 -12.53 -6.21 -12.45
C ALA A 309 -12.82 -5.90 -13.94
N VAL A 310 -11.90 -5.22 -14.62
CA VAL A 310 -12.01 -4.98 -16.07
C VAL A 310 -11.94 -6.30 -16.84
N ALA A 311 -11.01 -7.20 -16.47
CA ALA A 311 -10.87 -8.51 -17.11
C ALA A 311 -12.14 -9.36 -16.94
N LEU A 312 -12.70 -9.40 -15.73
CA LEU A 312 -13.95 -10.08 -15.41
C LEU A 312 -15.10 -9.56 -16.31
N ILE A 313 -15.29 -8.24 -16.33
CA ILE A 313 -16.34 -7.62 -17.16
C ILE A 313 -16.14 -7.93 -18.65
N SER A 314 -14.89 -7.88 -19.13
CA SER A 314 -14.58 -8.17 -20.53
C SER A 314 -14.86 -9.64 -20.89
N ARG A 315 -14.61 -10.57 -19.97
CA ARG A 315 -14.92 -11.99 -20.15
C ARG A 315 -16.44 -12.20 -20.28
N PHE A 316 -17.22 -11.64 -19.36
CA PHE A 316 -18.68 -11.74 -19.41
C PHE A 316 -19.28 -11.19 -20.72
N ARG A 317 -18.75 -10.08 -21.23
CA ARG A 317 -19.18 -9.53 -22.51
C ARG A 317 -18.93 -10.46 -23.70
N ARG A 318 -17.86 -11.26 -23.66
CA ARG A 318 -17.50 -12.22 -24.71
C ARG A 318 -18.39 -13.47 -24.71
N THR A 319 -18.76 -13.93 -23.50
CA THR A 319 -19.51 -15.20 -23.36
C THR A 319 -21.00 -15.07 -23.58
N LYS A 320 -21.52 -13.88 -24.03
CA LYS A 320 -22.96 -13.60 -24.19
C LYS A 320 -23.84 -13.94 -22.96
N ALA A 321 -23.23 -14.25 -21.82
CA ALA A 321 -23.91 -14.41 -20.52
C ALA A 321 -24.62 -13.11 -20.06
N THR A 322 -24.81 -12.20 -21.01
CA THR A 322 -25.18 -10.81 -20.82
C THR A 322 -26.67 -10.60 -20.67
N GLU A 323 -27.50 -11.53 -21.16
CA GLU A 323 -28.94 -11.29 -21.19
C GLU A 323 -29.61 -11.39 -19.82
N GLU A 324 -28.99 -12.10 -18.87
CA GLU A 324 -29.56 -12.29 -17.53
C GLU A 324 -28.84 -11.48 -16.41
N SER A 325 -27.64 -10.96 -16.67
CA SER A 325 -26.87 -10.27 -15.63
C SER A 325 -27.32 -8.83 -15.38
N SER A 326 -27.86 -8.57 -14.20
CA SER A 326 -28.23 -7.21 -13.75
C SER A 326 -27.07 -6.22 -13.74
N LEU A 327 -25.83 -6.72 -13.56
CA LEU A 327 -24.60 -5.94 -13.56
C LEU A 327 -24.27 -5.41 -14.96
N LEU A 328 -24.41 -6.24 -15.98
CA LEU A 328 -24.11 -5.87 -17.37
C LEU A 328 -25.18 -4.93 -17.94
N LYS A 329 -26.45 -5.15 -17.59
CA LYS A 329 -27.52 -4.19 -17.90
C LYS A 329 -27.26 -2.81 -17.29
N LYS A 330 -26.68 -2.74 -16.09
CA LYS A 330 -26.24 -1.50 -15.46
C LYS A 330 -25.03 -0.88 -16.15
N LEU A 331 -24.08 -1.69 -16.65
CA LEU A 331 -22.91 -1.23 -17.41
C LEU A 331 -23.28 -0.58 -18.75
N ASP A 332 -24.26 -1.13 -19.44
CA ASP A 332 -24.70 -0.61 -20.74
C ASP A 332 -25.53 0.67 -20.58
N LYS A 333 -26.30 0.79 -19.51
CA LYS A 333 -27.09 1.98 -19.17
C LYS A 333 -26.29 3.10 -18.48
N ALA A 334 -25.06 2.83 -17.99
CA ALA A 334 -24.33 3.78 -17.15
C ALA A 334 -23.56 4.83 -17.96
N LYS A 335 -23.85 6.11 -17.69
CA LYS A 335 -23.04 7.25 -18.17
C LYS A 335 -21.58 7.18 -17.71
N ILE A 336 -21.28 6.54 -16.56
CA ILE A 336 -19.94 6.46 -15.96
C ILE A 336 -19.56 5.00 -15.71
N LYS A 337 -19.00 4.37 -16.73
CA LYS A 337 -18.50 2.97 -16.67
C LYS A 337 -17.49 2.71 -15.53
N ARG A 338 -16.67 3.71 -15.18
CA ARG A 338 -15.65 3.59 -14.10
C ARG A 338 -16.25 3.29 -12.73
N LYS A 339 -17.43 3.83 -12.38
CA LYS A 339 -18.08 3.56 -11.08
C LYS A 339 -18.46 2.09 -10.93
N ILE A 340 -18.91 1.47 -12.01
CA ILE A 340 -19.30 0.06 -12.00
C ILE A 340 -18.08 -0.84 -11.87
N VAL A 341 -17.01 -0.57 -12.64
CA VAL A 341 -15.74 -1.31 -12.50
C VAL A 341 -15.23 -1.27 -11.06
N LEU A 342 -15.30 -0.10 -10.41
CA LEU A 342 -14.92 0.04 -9.00
C LEU A 342 -15.84 -0.73 -8.04
N SER A 343 -17.14 -0.80 -8.35
CA SER A 343 -18.07 -1.63 -7.57
C SER A 343 -17.73 -3.11 -7.69
N VAL A 344 -17.38 -3.58 -8.90
CA VAL A 344 -16.90 -4.95 -9.13
C VAL A 344 -15.58 -5.20 -8.39
N ALA A 345 -14.62 -4.28 -8.48
CA ALA A 345 -13.35 -4.38 -7.75
C ALA A 345 -13.55 -4.46 -6.23
N ASN A 346 -14.48 -3.67 -5.67
CA ASN A 346 -14.86 -3.77 -4.27
C ASN A 346 -15.42 -5.16 -3.92
N ARG A 347 -16.29 -5.71 -4.77
CA ARG A 347 -16.85 -7.05 -4.56
C ARG A 347 -15.78 -8.13 -4.65
N ILE A 348 -14.89 -8.10 -5.66
CA ILE A 348 -13.74 -9.03 -5.77
C ILE A 348 -12.94 -9.01 -4.47
N SER A 349 -12.62 -7.84 -3.95
CA SER A 349 -11.86 -7.73 -2.69
C SER A 349 -12.57 -8.36 -1.50
N ARG A 350 -13.89 -8.15 -1.41
CA ARG A 350 -14.70 -8.71 -0.31
C ARG A 350 -14.81 -10.23 -0.41
N ILE A 351 -14.97 -10.75 -1.62
CA ILE A 351 -14.99 -12.19 -1.90
C ILE A 351 -13.63 -12.78 -1.55
N ALA A 352 -12.54 -12.22 -2.06
CA ALA A 352 -11.19 -12.69 -1.76
C ALA A 352 -10.92 -12.74 -0.24
N TRP A 353 -11.36 -11.73 0.51
CA TRP A 353 -11.26 -11.77 1.96
C TRP A 353 -12.06 -12.96 2.56
N ALA A 354 -13.27 -13.21 2.08
CA ALA A 354 -14.09 -14.31 2.57
C ALA A 354 -13.48 -15.68 2.24
N LEU A 355 -12.97 -15.86 1.00
CA LEU A 355 -12.31 -17.11 0.61
C LEU A 355 -11.08 -17.39 1.48
N ALA A 356 -10.28 -16.35 1.77
CA ALA A 356 -9.14 -16.47 2.67
C ALA A 356 -9.53 -16.74 4.12
N TYR A 357 -10.60 -16.11 4.59
CA TYR A 357 -11.05 -16.25 5.98
C TYR A 357 -11.65 -17.63 6.28
N TYR A 358 -12.42 -18.18 5.33
CA TYR A 358 -13.09 -19.47 5.46
C TYR A 358 -12.32 -20.61 4.80
N ASP A 359 -11.15 -20.35 4.19
CA ASP A 359 -10.28 -21.32 3.52
C ASP A 359 -11.02 -22.15 2.46
N MET A 360 -11.69 -21.50 1.53
CA MET A 360 -12.59 -22.12 0.54
C MET A 360 -12.41 -21.54 -0.86
N ASP A 361 -12.81 -22.30 -1.88
CA ASP A 361 -12.85 -21.86 -3.26
C ASP A 361 -14.09 -21.02 -3.58
N PHE A 362 -14.02 -20.24 -4.64
CA PHE A 362 -15.12 -19.43 -5.14
C PHE A 362 -16.20 -20.34 -5.77
N ASP A 363 -17.41 -20.20 -5.26
CA ASP A 363 -18.59 -20.87 -5.77
C ASP A 363 -19.56 -19.83 -6.32
N ILE A 364 -19.79 -19.88 -7.64
CA ILE A 364 -20.62 -18.90 -8.35
C ILE A 364 -22.09 -19.03 -7.96
N GLU A 365 -22.56 -20.25 -7.62
CA GLU A 365 -23.95 -20.50 -7.23
C GLU A 365 -24.29 -19.89 -5.88
N LYS A 366 -23.33 -19.86 -4.97
CA LYS A 366 -23.48 -19.20 -3.66
C LYS A 366 -23.33 -17.69 -3.76
N CYS A 367 -22.82 -17.19 -4.88
CA CYS A 367 -22.55 -15.77 -5.06
C CYS A 367 -23.64 -15.12 -5.90
N LYS A 368 -24.64 -14.50 -5.26
CA LYS A 368 -25.63 -13.63 -5.93
C LYS A 368 -24.97 -12.41 -6.61
N PHE A 369 -23.81 -12.62 -7.22
CA PHE A 369 -22.95 -11.59 -7.75
C PHE A 369 -23.37 -11.18 -9.16
N LEU A 370 -23.98 -12.12 -9.87
CA LEU A 370 -24.33 -12.00 -11.31
C LEU A 370 -25.83 -12.06 -11.55
N SER A 371 -26.63 -12.33 -10.52
CA SER A 371 -28.11 -12.26 -10.58
C SER A 371 -28.64 -10.82 -10.58
#